data_eb3402c2052ae3b46048700d908dd314
#
_entry.id   eb3402c2052ae3b46048700d908dd314
#
_cell.length_a   1.000
_cell.length_b   1.000
_cell.length_c   1.000
_cell.angle_alpha   90.00
_cell.angle_beta   90.00
_cell.angle_gamma   90.00
#
_symmetry.space_group_name_H-M   'P 1'
#
loop_
_entity.id
_entity.type
_entity.pdbx_description
1 polymer ?
#
loop_
_entity_poly.entity_id
_entity_poly.type
_entity_poly.pdbx_seq_one_letter_code
_entity_poly.pdbx_strand_id
1 'polypeptide(L)'
;GNEILIEISADILFDFDESTLKSSAFSSLRSAAKKIRDSARGDIRIEGHTDSKGSDSYNQTLSEARARSVRDWLVKNARLSDFTFIVSGRGETKPVQPNQTDQGEDNPAGRQRNHRVEIIIKTSE
;
A
#
# COMPACT_ATOMS: atom_id res chain seq x y z
N GLY A 1 7.55 -1.04 19.04
CA GLY A 1 6.40 -0.72 18.95
C GLY A 1 5.23 -1.66 18.93
N ASN A 2 4.10 -1.05 18.74
CA ASN A 2 2.82 -1.73 18.79
C ASN A 2 2.21 -1.91 17.40
N GLU A 3 3.06 -1.85 16.38
CA GLU A 3 2.60 -1.97 14.99
C GLU A 3 3.53 -2.86 14.20
N ILE A 4 2.94 -3.56 13.22
CA ILE A 4 3.70 -4.28 12.20
C ILE A 4 3.43 -3.56 10.89
N LEU A 5 4.50 -3.22 10.17
CA LEU A 5 4.41 -2.61 8.85
C LEU A 5 4.70 -3.66 7.79
N ILE A 6 3.75 -3.85 6.87
CA ILE A 6 3.95 -4.67 5.68
C ILE A 6 3.96 -3.71 4.49
N GLU A 7 5.06 -3.70 3.76
CA GLU A 7 5.23 -2.84 2.60
C GLU A 7 5.28 -3.71 1.35
N ILE A 8 4.39 -3.45 0.40
CA ILE A 8 4.31 -4.23 -0.83
C ILE A 8 4.48 -3.28 -2.00
N SER A 9 5.42 -3.61 -2.90
CA SER A 9 5.64 -2.83 -4.11
C SER A 9 4.37 -2.79 -4.96
N ALA A 10 4.04 -1.61 -5.47
CA ALA A 10 2.90 -1.47 -6.37
C ALA A 10 3.06 -2.29 -7.65
N ASP A 11 4.30 -2.54 -8.08
CA ASP A 11 4.57 -3.33 -9.28
C ASP A 11 4.18 -4.80 -9.12
N ILE A 12 4.21 -5.29 -7.88
CA ILE A 12 3.73 -6.65 -7.59
C ILE A 12 2.21 -6.69 -7.61
N LEU A 13 1.57 -5.62 -7.16
CA LEU A 13 0.12 -5.57 -6.96
C LEU A 13 -0.64 -5.16 -8.21
N PHE A 14 -0.12 -4.23 -8.99
CA PHE A 14 -0.87 -3.58 -10.07
C PHE A 14 -0.03 -3.37 -11.32
N ASP A 15 -0.69 -3.37 -12.47
CA ASP A 15 -0.09 -2.87 -13.70
C ASP A 15 -0.05 -1.35 -13.69
N PHE A 16 0.72 -0.77 -14.61
CA PHE A 16 0.86 0.68 -14.72
C PHE A 16 -0.51 1.36 -14.85
N ASP A 17 -0.70 2.41 -14.08
CA ASP A 17 -1.95 3.20 -14.03
C ASP A 17 -3.20 2.42 -13.60
N GLU A 18 -3.07 1.17 -13.19
CA GLU A 18 -4.21 0.35 -12.83
C GLU A 18 -4.41 0.25 -11.32
N SER A 19 -5.64 0.04 -10.90
CA SER A 19 -5.98 -0.26 -9.51
C SER A 19 -6.64 -1.63 -9.36
N THR A 20 -6.61 -2.44 -10.41
CA THR A 20 -7.07 -3.82 -10.38
C THR A 20 -5.89 -4.72 -10.04
N LEU A 21 -6.06 -5.60 -9.05
CA LEU A 21 -4.99 -6.47 -8.58
C LEU A 21 -4.59 -7.49 -9.65
N LYS A 22 -3.29 -7.67 -9.81
CA LYS A 22 -2.71 -8.70 -10.69
C LYS A 22 -2.69 -10.04 -9.95
N SER A 23 -2.61 -11.12 -10.70
CA SER A 23 -2.47 -12.45 -10.10
C SER A 23 -1.19 -12.58 -9.25
N SER A 24 -0.12 -11.86 -9.61
CA SER A 24 1.12 -11.85 -8.83
C SER A 24 0.95 -11.24 -7.44
N ALA A 25 -0.14 -10.51 -7.21
CA ALA A 25 -0.41 -9.90 -5.91
C ALA A 25 -0.89 -10.90 -4.87
N PHE A 26 -1.52 -11.99 -5.29
CA PHE A 26 -2.29 -12.84 -4.37
C PHE A 26 -1.44 -13.53 -3.32
N SER A 27 -0.22 -13.96 -3.68
CA SER A 27 0.67 -14.58 -2.71
C SER A 27 1.05 -13.62 -1.59
N SER A 28 1.43 -12.39 -1.95
CA SER A 28 1.77 -11.36 -0.96
C SER A 28 0.57 -11.01 -0.08
N LEU A 29 -0.61 -10.93 -0.68
CA LEU A 29 -1.81 -10.59 0.07
C LEU A 29 -2.25 -11.72 1.01
N ARG A 30 -2.07 -12.98 0.60
CA ARG A 30 -2.34 -14.10 1.50
C ARG A 30 -1.40 -14.10 2.70
N SER A 31 -0.12 -13.76 2.48
CA SER A 31 0.84 -13.64 3.58
C SER A 31 0.46 -12.51 4.53
N ALA A 32 0.03 -11.37 3.97
CA ALA A 32 -0.44 -10.25 4.79
C ALA A 32 -1.68 -10.64 5.59
N ALA A 33 -2.62 -11.36 4.98
CA ALA A 33 -3.83 -11.81 5.66
C ALA A 33 -3.52 -12.71 6.85
N LYS A 34 -2.54 -13.62 6.68
CA LYS A 34 -2.12 -14.48 7.78
C LYS A 34 -1.57 -13.66 8.94
N LYS A 35 -0.73 -12.66 8.63
CA LYS A 35 -0.15 -11.79 9.65
C LYS A 35 -1.24 -11.01 10.38
N ILE A 36 -2.25 -10.54 9.67
CA ILE A 36 -3.38 -9.84 10.27
C ILE A 36 -4.12 -10.76 11.24
N ARG A 37 -4.47 -11.97 10.80
CA ARG A 37 -5.19 -12.93 11.66
C ARG A 37 -4.40 -13.28 12.92
N ASP A 38 -3.10 -13.42 12.78
CA ASP A 38 -2.26 -13.87 13.89
C ASP A 38 -1.93 -12.74 14.87
N SER A 39 -1.91 -11.50 14.42
CA SER A 39 -1.27 -10.41 15.18
C SER A 39 -2.15 -9.19 15.44
N ALA A 40 -3.19 -8.96 14.65
CA ALA A 40 -3.97 -7.73 14.78
C ALA A 40 -4.78 -7.70 16.07
N ARG A 41 -4.69 -6.57 16.79
CA ARG A 41 -5.43 -6.33 18.03
C ARG A 41 -6.24 -5.04 17.99
N GLY A 42 -6.26 -4.37 16.85
CA GLY A 42 -6.98 -3.13 16.67
C GLY A 42 -7.16 -2.86 15.19
N ASP A 43 -7.28 -1.59 14.84
CA ASP A 43 -7.51 -1.17 13.46
C ASP A 43 -6.31 -1.50 12.57
N ILE A 44 -6.62 -1.80 11.30
CA ILE A 44 -5.61 -2.05 10.28
C ILE A 44 -5.68 -0.90 9.29
N ARG A 45 -4.57 -0.20 9.08
CA ARG A 45 -4.52 0.89 8.11
C ARG A 45 -3.93 0.37 6.81
N ILE A 46 -4.52 0.77 5.70
CA ILE A 46 -3.99 0.47 4.37
C ILE A 46 -3.77 1.80 3.68
N GLU A 47 -2.51 2.10 3.36
CA GLU A 47 -2.12 3.37 2.76
C GLU A 47 -1.48 3.13 1.40
N GLY A 48 -2.04 3.77 0.38
CA GLY A 48 -1.45 3.76 -0.94
C GLY A 48 -0.51 4.95 -1.10
N HIS A 49 0.62 4.73 -1.76
CA HIS A 49 1.64 5.75 -1.99
C HIS A 49 2.11 5.71 -3.44
N THR A 50 2.46 6.87 -3.97
CA THR A 50 3.00 7.01 -5.32
C THR A 50 4.33 7.75 -5.26
N ASP A 51 5.01 7.84 -6.42
CA ASP A 51 6.14 8.74 -6.57
C ASP A 51 5.65 10.13 -7.00
N SER A 52 6.58 10.99 -7.43
CA SER A 52 6.28 12.38 -7.79
C SER A 52 5.86 12.58 -9.25
N LYS A 53 5.77 11.51 -10.04
CA LYS A 53 5.34 11.62 -11.44
C LYS A 53 3.83 11.76 -11.53
N GLY A 54 3.36 12.62 -12.45
CA GLY A 54 1.96 12.90 -12.62
C GLY A 54 1.47 14.04 -11.73
N SER A 55 0.19 14.37 -11.84
CA SER A 55 -0.38 15.43 -11.02
C SER A 55 -0.68 14.94 -9.60
N ASP A 56 -0.71 15.85 -8.65
CA ASP A 56 -1.04 15.52 -7.26
C ASP A 56 -2.43 14.88 -7.15
N SER A 57 -3.40 15.43 -7.86
CA SER A 57 -4.78 14.90 -7.80
C SER A 57 -4.87 13.50 -8.41
N TYR A 58 -4.17 13.25 -9.52
CA TYR A 58 -4.12 11.93 -10.13
C TYR A 58 -3.50 10.91 -9.18
N ASN A 59 -2.36 11.25 -8.57
CA ASN A 59 -1.66 10.37 -7.66
C ASN A 59 -2.47 10.10 -6.40
N GLN A 60 -3.17 11.11 -5.90
CA GLN A 60 -4.04 10.95 -4.74
C GLN A 60 -5.18 9.98 -5.05
N THR A 61 -5.83 10.15 -6.19
CA THR A 61 -6.94 9.29 -6.61
C THR A 61 -6.48 7.85 -6.83
N LEU A 62 -5.35 7.68 -7.51
CA LEU A 62 -4.81 6.35 -7.81
C LEU A 62 -4.38 5.63 -6.53
N SER A 63 -3.68 6.32 -5.63
CA SER A 63 -3.22 5.71 -4.38
C SER A 63 -4.38 5.27 -3.51
N GLU A 64 -5.45 6.06 -3.48
CA GLU A 64 -6.65 5.72 -2.74
C GLU A 64 -7.36 4.51 -3.33
N ALA A 65 -7.52 4.48 -4.66
CA ALA A 65 -8.15 3.35 -5.35
C ALA A 65 -7.37 2.06 -5.14
N ARG A 66 -6.05 2.13 -5.15
CA ARG A 66 -5.18 0.97 -4.92
C ARG A 66 -5.30 0.44 -3.50
N ALA A 67 -5.33 1.34 -2.52
CA ALA A 67 -5.52 0.93 -1.12
C ALA A 67 -6.87 0.25 -0.91
N ARG A 68 -7.93 0.77 -1.56
CA ARG A 68 -9.25 0.14 -1.50
C ARG A 68 -9.27 -1.24 -2.14
N SER A 69 -8.56 -1.43 -3.24
CA SER A 69 -8.49 -2.74 -3.89
C SER A 69 -7.85 -3.77 -2.98
N VAL A 70 -6.80 -3.39 -2.26
CA VAL A 70 -6.16 -4.28 -1.29
C VAL A 70 -7.13 -4.63 -0.16
N ARG A 71 -7.80 -3.63 0.40
CA ARG A 71 -8.80 -3.87 1.46
C ARG A 71 -9.88 -4.82 0.98
N ASP A 72 -10.44 -4.56 -0.20
CA ASP A 72 -11.56 -5.35 -0.70
C ASP A 72 -11.16 -6.80 -0.90
N TRP A 73 -9.95 -7.04 -1.39
CA TRP A 73 -9.44 -8.39 -1.54
C TRP A 73 -9.31 -9.10 -0.18
N LEU A 74 -8.75 -8.40 0.81
CA LEU A 74 -8.58 -8.98 2.14
C LEU A 74 -9.91 -9.32 2.79
N VAL A 75 -10.91 -8.45 2.63
CA VAL A 75 -12.24 -8.69 3.19
C VAL A 75 -12.93 -9.85 2.49
N LYS A 76 -12.91 -9.87 1.15
CA LYS A 76 -13.68 -10.84 0.38
C LYS A 76 -12.99 -12.19 0.25
N ASN A 77 -11.71 -12.18 -0.08
CA ASN A 77 -11.00 -13.42 -0.44
C ASN A 77 -10.24 -14.03 0.72
N ALA A 78 -9.85 -13.22 1.71
CA ALA A 78 -9.17 -13.71 2.91
C ALA A 78 -10.11 -13.78 4.12
N ARG A 79 -11.37 -13.42 3.95
CA ARG A 79 -12.41 -13.48 4.99
C ARG A 79 -12.08 -12.68 6.23
N LEU A 80 -11.59 -11.45 6.04
CA LEU A 80 -11.21 -10.57 7.14
C LEU A 80 -12.29 -9.51 7.43
N SER A 81 -13.57 -9.84 7.23
CA SER A 81 -14.66 -8.90 7.45
C SER A 81 -14.86 -8.51 8.92
N ASP A 82 -14.31 -9.30 9.85
CA ASP A 82 -14.40 -9.00 11.27
C ASP A 82 -13.40 -7.95 11.73
N PHE A 83 -12.47 -7.55 10.86
CA PHE A 83 -11.47 -6.54 11.17
C PHE A 83 -11.91 -5.18 10.64
N THR A 84 -11.47 -4.13 11.32
CA THR A 84 -11.74 -2.76 10.87
C THR A 84 -10.56 -2.25 10.07
N PHE A 85 -10.82 -1.84 8.84
CA PHE A 85 -9.80 -1.30 7.95
C PHE A 85 -10.00 0.19 7.74
N ILE A 86 -8.91 0.94 7.84
CA ILE A 86 -8.88 2.37 7.55
C ILE A 86 -8.04 2.56 6.30
N VAL A 87 -8.68 3.02 5.22
CA VAL A 87 -8.05 3.17 3.92
C VAL A 87 -7.70 4.64 3.68
N SER A 88 -6.49 4.90 3.21
CA SER A 88 -6.12 6.24 2.79
C SER A 88 -5.17 6.20 1.60
N GLY A 89 -5.29 7.22 0.74
CA GLY A 89 -4.32 7.49 -0.30
C GLY A 89 -3.44 8.64 0.15
N ARG A 90 -2.14 8.49 0.01
CA ARG A 90 -1.18 9.52 0.40
C ARG A 90 -0.53 10.20 -0.82
N GLY A 91 -0.83 9.71 -2.04
CA GLY A 91 -0.19 10.24 -3.22
C GLY A 91 1.33 10.20 -3.05
N GLU A 92 1.99 11.29 -3.41
CA GLU A 92 3.45 11.41 -3.31
C GLU A 92 3.93 12.02 -1.98
N THR A 93 3.05 12.26 -1.02
CA THR A 93 3.35 13.08 0.17
C THR A 93 4.25 12.41 1.20
N LYS A 94 4.44 11.09 1.11
CA LYS A 94 5.25 10.35 2.10
C LYS A 94 6.26 9.42 1.42
N PRO A 95 7.27 9.98 0.75
CA PRO A 95 8.27 9.15 0.10
C PRO A 95 9.15 8.43 1.13
N VAL A 96 9.53 7.17 0.82
CA VAL A 96 10.51 6.42 1.61
C VAL A 96 11.92 6.60 1.05
N GLN A 97 12.02 7.07 -0.22
CA GLN A 97 13.28 7.38 -0.87
C GLN A 97 13.12 8.68 -1.65
N PRO A 98 14.20 9.44 -1.88
CA PRO A 98 14.08 10.64 -2.69
C PRO A 98 13.63 10.33 -4.12
N ASN A 99 12.73 11.15 -4.64
CA ASN A 99 12.27 11.06 -6.04
C ASN A 99 13.29 11.65 -6.99
N GLN A 100 14.23 12.44 -6.49
CA GLN A 100 15.29 13.08 -7.26
C GLN A 100 16.63 12.88 -6.56
N THR A 101 17.71 12.94 -7.34
CA THR A 101 19.07 12.90 -6.79
C THR A 101 19.39 14.23 -6.11
N ASP A 102 20.56 14.30 -5.45
CA ASP A 102 21.04 15.53 -4.80
C ASP A 102 21.22 16.67 -5.80
N GLN A 103 21.43 16.35 -7.08
CA GLN A 103 21.59 17.35 -8.15
C GLN A 103 20.25 17.73 -8.79
N GLY A 104 19.12 17.22 -8.29
CA GLY A 104 17.80 17.49 -8.84
C GLY A 104 17.43 16.65 -10.06
N GLU A 105 18.22 15.63 -10.37
CA GLU A 105 17.93 14.72 -11.49
C GLU A 105 16.94 13.66 -11.06
N ASP A 106 16.26 13.04 -12.04
CA ASP A 106 15.32 11.95 -11.76
C ASP A 106 16.01 10.79 -11.07
N ASN A 107 15.34 10.19 -10.10
CA ASN A 107 15.84 9.03 -9.36
C ASN A 107 14.86 7.86 -9.51
N PRO A 108 14.93 7.11 -10.62
CA PRO A 108 13.97 6.02 -10.86
C PRO A 108 13.95 4.96 -9.77
N ALA A 109 15.08 4.62 -9.19
CA ALA A 109 15.14 3.62 -8.11
C ALA A 109 14.41 4.12 -6.88
N GLY A 110 14.59 5.40 -6.52
CA GLY A 110 13.86 6.00 -5.41
C GLY A 110 12.37 6.06 -5.68
N ARG A 111 11.98 6.47 -6.88
CA ARG A 111 10.57 6.52 -7.26
C ARG A 111 9.92 5.13 -7.20
N GLN A 112 10.64 4.10 -7.62
CA GLN A 112 10.11 2.73 -7.56
C GLN A 112 9.82 2.32 -6.11
N ARG A 113 10.69 2.67 -5.17
CA ARG A 113 10.46 2.39 -3.75
C ARG A 113 9.26 3.15 -3.20
N ASN A 114 8.95 4.32 -3.75
CA ASN A 114 7.83 5.14 -3.30
C ASN A 114 6.48 4.60 -3.80
N HIS A 115 6.45 3.87 -4.89
CA HIS A 115 5.25 3.19 -5.40
C HIS A 115 4.98 1.95 -4.57
N ARG A 116 4.14 2.09 -3.55
CA ARG A 116 3.88 0.99 -2.63
C ARG A 116 2.51 1.09 -1.99
N VAL A 117 2.06 -0.01 -1.43
CA VAL A 117 0.94 -0.03 -0.50
C VAL A 117 1.48 -0.51 0.84
N GLU A 118 1.15 0.21 1.90
CA GLU A 118 1.54 -0.16 3.26
C GLU A 118 0.32 -0.68 4.00
N ILE A 119 0.50 -1.81 4.67
CA ILE A 119 -0.50 -2.36 5.57
C ILE A 119 0.08 -2.25 6.98
N ILE A 120 -0.57 -1.46 7.82
CA ILE A 120 -0.08 -1.16 9.16
C ILE A 120 -1.01 -1.82 10.16
N ILE A 121 -0.50 -2.83 10.85
CA ILE A 121 -1.26 -3.70 11.73
C ILE A 121 -0.99 -3.29 13.18
N LYS A 122 -2.04 -2.87 13.88
CA LYS A 122 -1.92 -2.56 15.29
C LYS A 122 -1.90 -3.87 16.08
N THR A 123 -0.86 -4.09 16.87
CA THR A 123 -0.65 -5.35 17.59
C THR A 123 -0.99 -5.29 19.07
N SER A 124 -1.36 -4.12 19.58
CA SER A 124 -1.84 -3.96 20.94
C SER A 124 -2.94 -2.90 20.99
N GLU A 125 -3.82 -3.02 21.97
CA GLU A 125 -4.96 -2.09 22.12
C GLU A 125 -4.60 -0.75 22.73
#